data_3de52e5ae198841e04e9d7bc8dbf8122
#
_entry.id   3de52e5ae198841e04e9d7bc8dbf8122
#
_cell.length_a   1.000
_cell.length_b   1.000
_cell.length_c   1.000
_cell.angle_alpha   90.00
_cell.angle_beta   90.00
_cell.angle_gamma   90.00
#
_symmetry.space_group_name_H-M   'P 1'
#
loop_
_entity.id
_entity.type
_entity.pdbx_description
1 polymer ?
#
loop_
_entity_poly.entity_id
_entity_poly.type
_entity_poly.pdbx_seq_one_letter_code
_entity_poly.pdbx_strand_id
1 'polypeptide(L)'
;MDMFIFAICAPLVVLVLLGILYGDKPAFEGAGYTFLEQSFGALTTISICAGGVMGLPLVVSEYRSRHILKRYQVTPVSPAVILLVQVSIYTLYAVVSLVSLYLTAALFFGYRFNGSWTGFLGGYLLVLVSMFSIGMMVGGIAPDAKTAGVIASLLYFPMLIFSGATLPYEVMPGPLRQAAGLLPLTQGIKLLKAASLGLPAESVRLPILLMAAIAGVCALVSLRFF
;
A
#
# COMPACT_ATOMS: atom_id res chain seq x y z
N MET A 1 -12.92 11.18 7.70
CA MET A 1 -11.83 11.45 8.65
C MET A 1 -11.04 10.20 9.02
N ASP A 2 -11.70 9.07 9.16
CA ASP A 2 -11.07 7.82 9.66
C ASP A 2 -9.93 7.30 8.79
N MET A 3 -10.06 7.41 7.46
CA MET A 3 -9.02 6.94 6.52
C MET A 3 -7.75 7.79 6.54
N PHE A 4 -7.83 9.09 6.85
CA PHE A 4 -6.67 9.95 7.03
C PHE A 4 -5.80 9.46 8.19
N ILE A 5 -6.42 9.03 9.29
CA ILE A 5 -5.73 8.51 10.47
C ILE A 5 -4.98 7.22 10.12
N PHE A 6 -5.64 6.27 9.44
CA PHE A 6 -5.02 5.00 9.09
C PHE A 6 -3.95 5.11 8.01
N ALA A 7 -4.14 5.97 7.03
CA ALA A 7 -3.20 6.08 5.91
C ALA A 7 -1.97 6.95 6.23
N ILE A 8 -2.08 7.91 7.13
CA ILE A 8 -1.00 8.87 7.44
C ILE A 8 -0.54 8.74 8.88
N CYS A 9 -1.46 8.88 9.87
CA CYS A 9 -1.06 8.95 11.27
C CYS A 9 -0.52 7.61 11.80
N ALA A 10 -1.17 6.49 11.47
CA ALA A 10 -0.74 5.19 11.96
C ALA A 10 0.67 4.81 11.51
N PRO A 11 1.05 4.89 10.20
CA PRO A 11 2.42 4.63 9.78
C PRO A 11 3.44 5.60 10.39
N LEU A 12 3.07 6.88 10.59
CA LEU A 12 3.94 7.86 11.25
C LEU A 12 4.21 7.51 12.71
N VAL A 13 3.17 7.17 13.47
CA VAL A 13 3.32 6.75 14.85
C VAL A 13 4.21 5.51 14.96
N VAL A 14 4.01 4.53 14.08
CA VAL A 14 4.85 3.33 14.05
C VAL A 14 6.29 3.69 13.70
N LEU A 15 6.53 4.58 12.73
CA LEU A 15 7.88 5.04 12.38
C LEU A 15 8.59 5.70 13.56
N VAL A 16 7.89 6.60 14.28
CA VAL A 16 8.45 7.29 15.45
C VAL A 16 8.75 6.30 16.56
N LEU A 17 7.84 5.35 16.84
CA LEU A 17 8.08 4.30 17.83
C LEU A 17 9.29 3.44 17.47
N LEU A 18 9.41 3.01 16.22
CA LEU A 18 10.56 2.24 15.75
C LEU A 18 11.85 3.05 15.82
N GLY A 19 11.80 4.35 15.48
CA GLY A 19 12.95 5.24 15.59
C GLY A 19 13.42 5.42 17.04
N ILE A 20 12.51 5.56 18.01
CA ILE A 20 12.84 5.66 19.43
C ILE A 20 13.40 4.33 20.00
N LEU A 21 12.80 3.21 19.61
CA LEU A 21 13.17 1.89 20.18
C LEU A 21 14.43 1.31 19.54
N TYR A 22 14.60 1.49 18.26
CA TYR A 22 15.65 0.83 17.46
C TYR A 22 16.64 1.80 16.81
N GLY A 23 16.31 3.10 16.67
CA GLY A 23 17.17 4.18 16.20
C GLY A 23 18.31 3.77 15.28
N ASP A 24 19.54 3.88 15.76
CA ASP A 24 20.76 3.55 15.03
C ASP A 24 21.15 2.05 15.09
N LYS A 25 20.30 1.18 15.65
CA LYS A 25 20.61 -0.26 15.71
C LYS A 25 20.59 -0.85 14.31
N PRO A 26 21.59 -1.69 13.96
CA PRO A 26 21.57 -2.42 12.69
C PRO A 26 20.34 -3.34 12.62
N ALA A 27 19.81 -3.54 11.41
CA ALA A 27 18.62 -4.36 11.19
C ALA A 27 18.80 -5.81 11.65
N PHE A 28 20.02 -6.35 11.49
CA PHE A 28 20.52 -7.63 12.03
C PHE A 28 22.04 -7.60 12.13
N GLU A 29 22.64 -8.56 12.82
CA GLU A 29 24.10 -8.63 12.95
C GLU A 29 24.77 -8.71 11.58
N GLY A 30 25.62 -7.70 11.25
CA GLY A 30 26.30 -7.58 9.96
C GLY A 30 25.53 -6.84 8.86
N ALA A 31 24.33 -6.30 9.13
CA ALA A 31 23.61 -5.48 8.17
C ALA A 31 24.30 -4.11 7.96
N GLY A 32 24.49 -3.72 6.71
CA GLY A 32 25.00 -2.39 6.35
C GLY A 32 23.97 -1.28 6.41
N TYR A 33 22.76 -1.53 6.97
CA TYR A 33 21.66 -0.58 7.09
C TYR A 33 20.94 -0.73 8.43
N THR A 34 20.28 0.34 8.88
CA THR A 34 19.57 0.39 10.16
C THR A 34 18.20 -0.29 10.05
N PHE A 35 17.63 -0.65 11.22
CA PHE A 35 16.27 -1.19 11.28
C PHE A 35 15.23 -0.19 10.74
N LEU A 36 15.45 1.11 10.95
CA LEU A 36 14.59 2.17 10.44
C LEU A 36 14.64 2.24 8.91
N GLU A 37 15.84 2.15 8.32
CA GLU A 37 16.03 2.14 6.86
C GLU A 37 15.30 0.94 6.21
N GLN A 38 15.36 -0.21 6.86
CA GLN A 38 14.62 -1.39 6.43
C GLN A 38 13.10 -1.20 6.50
N SER A 39 12.62 -0.54 7.57
CA SER A 39 11.19 -0.38 7.86
C SER A 39 10.53 0.70 7.00
N PHE A 40 11.29 1.67 6.48
CA PHE A 40 10.76 2.78 5.68
C PHE A 40 9.93 2.30 4.47
N GLY A 41 10.48 1.38 3.67
CA GLY A 41 9.76 0.81 2.53
C GLY A 41 8.50 0.04 2.93
N ALA A 42 8.53 -0.65 4.06
CA ALA A 42 7.37 -1.37 4.59
C ALA A 42 6.25 -0.41 5.03
N LEU A 43 6.58 0.61 5.82
CA LEU A 43 5.60 1.60 6.30
C LEU A 43 4.98 2.40 5.15
N THR A 44 5.78 2.76 4.15
CA THR A 44 5.28 3.40 2.92
C THR A 44 4.27 2.50 2.19
N THR A 45 4.57 1.21 2.05
CA THR A 45 3.68 0.25 1.39
C THR A 45 2.38 0.04 2.18
N ILE A 46 2.48 -0.04 3.52
CA ILE A 46 1.31 -0.19 4.42
C ILE A 46 0.39 1.02 4.28
N SER A 47 0.94 2.24 4.20
CA SER A 47 0.16 3.46 3.99
C SER A 47 -0.64 3.43 2.68
N ILE A 48 -0.01 3.02 1.56
CA ILE A 48 -0.70 2.85 0.27
C ILE A 48 -1.80 1.80 0.38
N CYS A 49 -1.51 0.66 1.03
CA CYS A 49 -2.46 -0.44 1.20
C CYS A 49 -3.68 -0.01 2.05
N ALA A 50 -3.46 0.76 3.11
CA ALA A 50 -4.54 1.30 3.95
C ALA A 50 -5.49 2.19 3.13
N GLY A 51 -4.97 3.10 2.33
CA GLY A 51 -5.78 3.93 1.44
C GLY A 51 -6.46 3.14 0.32
N GLY A 52 -5.70 2.29 -0.37
CA GLY A 52 -6.16 1.55 -1.55
C GLY A 52 -7.11 0.40 -1.21
N VAL A 53 -6.73 -0.48 -0.29
CA VAL A 53 -7.49 -1.71 0.00
C VAL A 53 -8.57 -1.50 1.06
N MET A 54 -8.36 -0.61 2.05
CA MET A 54 -9.38 -0.31 3.07
C MET A 54 -10.26 0.88 2.70
N GLY A 55 -9.67 1.99 2.24
CA GLY A 55 -10.38 3.25 2.04
C GLY A 55 -11.22 3.28 0.77
N LEU A 56 -10.59 3.05 -0.35
CA LEU A 56 -11.19 3.19 -1.67
C LEU A 56 -12.43 2.31 -1.88
N PRO A 57 -12.45 1.02 -1.48
CA PRO A 57 -13.62 0.16 -1.66
C PRO A 57 -14.88 0.67 -0.97
N LEU A 58 -14.75 1.25 0.23
CA LEU A 58 -15.90 1.75 0.99
C LEU A 58 -16.60 2.89 0.25
N VAL A 59 -15.82 3.86 -0.22
CA VAL A 59 -16.35 5.04 -0.91
C VAL A 59 -16.95 4.65 -2.27
N VAL A 60 -16.27 3.78 -3.01
CA VAL A 60 -16.74 3.31 -4.32
C VAL A 60 -18.04 2.53 -4.21
N SER A 61 -18.13 1.59 -3.26
CA SER A 61 -19.36 0.81 -3.03
C SER A 61 -20.50 1.67 -2.51
N GLU A 62 -20.23 2.67 -1.67
CA GLU A 62 -21.23 3.64 -1.21
C GLU A 62 -21.79 4.46 -2.38
N TYR A 63 -20.95 4.94 -3.28
CA TYR A 63 -21.40 5.67 -4.47
C TYR A 63 -22.28 4.82 -5.39
N ARG A 64 -21.98 3.51 -5.50
CA ARG A 64 -22.81 2.56 -6.25
C ARG A 64 -24.13 2.28 -5.55
N SER A 65 -24.12 1.92 -4.27
CA SER A 65 -25.33 1.55 -3.51
C SER A 65 -26.32 2.71 -3.39
N ARG A 66 -25.83 3.93 -3.24
CA ARG A 66 -26.66 5.15 -3.22
C ARG A 66 -27.08 5.64 -4.60
N HIS A 67 -26.75 4.92 -5.68
CA HIS A 67 -27.02 5.29 -7.07
C HIS A 67 -26.46 6.67 -7.45
N ILE A 68 -25.44 7.14 -6.75
CA ILE A 68 -24.82 8.45 -7.03
C ILE A 68 -24.28 8.47 -8.45
N LEU A 69 -23.59 7.41 -8.89
CA LEU A 69 -23.04 7.32 -10.23
C LEU A 69 -24.13 7.39 -11.32
N LYS A 70 -25.32 6.81 -11.08
CA LYS A 70 -26.48 6.89 -12.01
C LYS A 70 -27.07 8.28 -12.09
N ARG A 71 -27.13 9.03 -10.97
CA ARG A 71 -27.64 10.40 -10.96
C ARG A 71 -26.77 11.36 -11.78
N TYR A 72 -25.47 11.11 -11.84
CA TYR A 72 -24.56 11.93 -12.65
C TYR A 72 -24.62 11.61 -14.14
N GLN A 73 -25.19 10.49 -14.58
CA GLN A 73 -25.39 10.19 -16.00
C GLN A 73 -26.30 11.17 -16.73
N VAL A 74 -27.17 11.90 -16.01
CA VAL A 74 -28.02 12.97 -16.57
C VAL A 74 -27.34 14.34 -16.52
N THR A 75 -26.12 14.42 -16.03
CA THR A 75 -25.29 15.65 -16.02
C THR A 75 -24.15 15.51 -17.03
N PRO A 76 -23.48 16.61 -17.43
CA PRO A 76 -22.34 16.53 -18.35
C PRO A 76 -21.08 15.90 -17.73
N VAL A 77 -21.15 15.44 -16.46
CA VAL A 77 -20.02 14.81 -15.75
C VAL A 77 -20.13 13.28 -15.84
N SER A 78 -19.14 12.63 -16.44
CA SER A 78 -19.15 11.16 -16.51
C SER A 78 -18.87 10.52 -15.14
N PRO A 79 -19.49 9.37 -14.84
CA PRO A 79 -19.21 8.59 -13.61
C PRO A 79 -17.73 8.27 -13.40
N ALA A 80 -16.99 8.09 -14.50
CA ALA A 80 -15.54 7.84 -14.46
C ALA A 80 -14.75 9.00 -13.82
N VAL A 81 -15.17 10.24 -14.07
CA VAL A 81 -14.52 11.42 -13.47
C VAL A 81 -14.66 11.41 -11.96
N ILE A 82 -15.81 11.00 -11.43
CA ILE A 82 -16.05 10.91 -9.98
C ILE A 82 -15.12 9.88 -9.34
N LEU A 83 -14.97 8.71 -9.98
CA LEU A 83 -14.05 7.67 -9.52
C LEU A 83 -12.59 8.13 -9.60
N LEU A 84 -12.21 8.83 -10.69
CA LEU A 84 -10.88 9.40 -10.82
C LEU A 84 -10.58 10.44 -9.72
N VAL A 85 -11.56 11.27 -9.37
CA VAL A 85 -11.40 12.21 -8.23
C VAL A 85 -11.13 11.46 -6.94
N GLN A 86 -11.83 10.36 -6.66
CA GLN A 86 -11.58 9.57 -5.46
C GLN A 86 -10.18 8.93 -5.47
N VAL A 87 -9.78 8.34 -6.60
CA VAL A 87 -8.42 7.82 -6.78
C VAL A 87 -7.38 8.91 -6.56
N SER A 88 -7.61 10.13 -7.07
CA SER A 88 -6.71 11.27 -6.88
C SER A 88 -6.62 11.70 -5.42
N ILE A 89 -7.71 11.70 -4.66
CA ILE A 89 -7.72 12.01 -3.23
C ILE A 89 -6.88 10.99 -2.44
N TYR A 90 -7.08 9.71 -2.69
CA TYR A 90 -6.30 8.66 -2.01
C TYR A 90 -4.82 8.65 -2.46
N THR A 91 -4.55 9.01 -3.71
CA THR A 91 -3.18 9.24 -4.19
C THR A 91 -2.53 10.40 -3.45
N LEU A 92 -3.25 11.49 -3.24
CA LEU A 92 -2.76 12.62 -2.45
C LEU A 92 -2.45 12.20 -1.01
N TYR A 93 -3.33 11.42 -0.37
CA TYR A 93 -3.05 10.89 0.98
C TYR A 93 -1.80 10.01 1.00
N ALA A 94 -1.61 9.15 0.02
CA ALA A 94 -0.42 8.31 -0.09
C ALA A 94 0.86 9.16 -0.26
N VAL A 95 0.83 10.18 -1.11
CA VAL A 95 1.96 11.09 -1.34
C VAL A 95 2.26 11.91 -0.07
N VAL A 96 1.25 12.47 0.59
CA VAL A 96 1.42 13.20 1.86
C VAL A 96 2.02 12.30 2.92
N SER A 97 1.56 11.04 3.01
CA SER A 97 2.12 10.07 3.94
C SER A 97 3.59 9.76 3.63
N LEU A 98 3.93 9.53 2.35
CA LEU A 98 5.32 9.29 1.93
C LEU A 98 6.23 10.46 2.32
N VAL A 99 5.81 11.69 2.01
CA VAL A 99 6.58 12.90 2.32
C VAL A 99 6.73 13.05 3.85
N SER A 100 5.65 12.84 4.60
CA SER A 100 5.67 12.94 6.06
C SER A 100 6.58 11.87 6.69
N LEU A 101 6.51 10.62 6.21
CA LEU A 101 7.39 9.53 6.66
C LEU A 101 8.86 9.85 6.36
N TYR A 102 9.15 10.33 5.14
CA TYR A 102 10.51 10.67 4.75
C TYR A 102 11.07 11.84 5.58
N LEU A 103 10.30 12.93 5.73
CA LEU A 103 10.73 14.08 6.52
C LEU A 103 10.94 13.71 7.99
N THR A 104 10.03 12.94 8.58
CA THR A 104 10.17 12.50 9.97
C THR A 104 11.40 11.60 10.14
N ALA A 105 11.61 10.64 9.25
CA ALA A 105 12.77 9.75 9.30
C ALA A 105 14.09 10.53 9.11
N ALA A 106 14.15 11.47 8.17
CA ALA A 106 15.36 12.23 7.86
C ALA A 106 15.70 13.26 8.95
N LEU A 107 14.70 14.02 9.44
CA LEU A 107 14.93 15.13 10.39
C LEU A 107 15.18 14.66 11.83
N PHE A 108 14.47 13.61 12.28
CA PHE A 108 14.53 13.17 13.67
C PHE A 108 15.45 11.96 13.88
N PHE A 109 15.64 11.12 12.87
CA PHE A 109 16.38 9.86 13.02
C PHE A 109 17.57 9.72 12.05
N GLY A 110 17.92 10.78 11.32
CA GLY A 110 19.10 10.80 10.44
C GLY A 110 19.02 9.80 9.27
N TYR A 111 17.80 9.40 8.86
CA TYR A 111 17.58 8.46 7.76
C TYR A 111 18.28 8.93 6.48
N ARG A 112 19.03 8.03 5.86
CA ARG A 112 19.69 8.27 4.59
C ARG A 112 19.10 7.35 3.51
N PHE A 113 18.67 7.96 2.43
CA PHE A 113 18.17 7.22 1.28
C PHE A 113 19.36 6.71 0.44
N ASN A 114 19.62 5.40 0.49
CA ASN A 114 20.78 4.80 -0.17
C ASN A 114 20.48 4.25 -1.57
N GLY A 115 19.21 4.24 -1.97
CA GLY A 115 18.73 3.68 -3.22
C GLY A 115 18.65 4.68 -4.37
N SER A 116 18.04 4.23 -5.49
CA SER A 116 17.72 5.08 -6.63
C SER A 116 16.34 5.70 -6.48
N TRP A 117 16.24 7.02 -6.47
CA TRP A 117 14.96 7.74 -6.43
C TRP A 117 14.03 7.38 -7.60
N THR A 118 14.58 7.21 -8.80
CA THR A 118 13.80 6.82 -9.99
C THR A 118 13.24 5.41 -9.83
N GLY A 119 14.03 4.46 -9.35
CA GLY A 119 13.59 3.10 -9.06
C GLY A 119 12.54 3.06 -7.95
N PHE A 120 12.73 3.85 -6.90
CA PHE A 120 11.78 3.93 -5.78
C PHE A 120 10.44 4.52 -6.22
N LEU A 121 10.45 5.66 -6.93
CA LEU A 121 9.22 6.28 -7.43
C LEU A 121 8.48 5.40 -8.44
N GLY A 122 9.21 4.72 -9.34
CA GLY A 122 8.61 3.74 -10.26
C GLY A 122 7.96 2.57 -9.52
N GLY A 123 8.64 2.01 -8.52
CA GLY A 123 8.11 0.97 -7.64
C GLY A 123 6.90 1.46 -6.84
N TYR A 124 6.98 2.68 -6.31
CA TYR A 124 5.89 3.33 -5.56
C TYR A 124 4.63 3.47 -6.41
N LEU A 125 4.75 3.95 -7.64
CA LEU A 125 3.62 4.06 -8.57
C LEU A 125 3.02 2.70 -8.91
N LEU A 126 3.86 1.68 -9.14
CA LEU A 126 3.38 0.33 -9.40
C LEU A 126 2.61 -0.25 -8.21
N VAL A 127 3.12 -0.08 -6.99
CA VAL A 127 2.43 -0.50 -5.75
C VAL A 127 1.10 0.24 -5.61
N LEU A 128 1.10 1.55 -5.81
CA LEU A 128 -0.10 2.39 -5.73
C LEU A 128 -1.16 1.92 -6.72
N VAL A 129 -0.80 1.75 -8.00
CA VAL A 129 -1.73 1.28 -9.03
C VAL A 129 -2.28 -0.11 -8.69
N SER A 130 -1.42 -1.03 -8.23
CA SER A 130 -1.85 -2.39 -7.86
C SER A 130 -2.82 -2.39 -6.68
N MET A 131 -2.52 -1.68 -5.60
CA MET A 131 -3.37 -1.62 -4.41
C MET A 131 -4.70 -0.93 -4.68
N PHE A 132 -4.67 0.13 -5.50
CA PHE A 132 -5.89 0.84 -5.89
C PHE A 132 -6.75 0.02 -6.84
N SER A 133 -6.16 -0.76 -7.74
CA SER A 133 -6.89 -1.70 -8.60
C SER A 133 -7.61 -2.77 -7.79
N ILE A 134 -6.99 -3.30 -6.73
CA ILE A 134 -7.64 -4.23 -5.78
C ILE A 134 -8.83 -3.53 -5.11
N GLY A 135 -8.63 -2.30 -4.63
CA GLY A 135 -9.69 -1.52 -3.98
C GLY A 135 -10.86 -1.21 -4.90
N MET A 136 -10.58 -0.81 -6.14
CA MET A 136 -11.61 -0.57 -7.17
C MET A 136 -12.37 -1.86 -7.51
N MET A 137 -11.69 -2.99 -7.62
CA MET A 137 -12.33 -4.29 -7.85
C MET A 137 -13.26 -4.65 -6.69
N VAL A 138 -12.80 -4.55 -5.45
CA VAL A 138 -13.64 -4.84 -4.26
C VAL A 138 -14.83 -3.90 -4.18
N GLY A 139 -14.63 -2.58 -4.38
CA GLY A 139 -15.70 -1.59 -4.42
C GLY A 139 -16.68 -1.79 -5.57
N GLY A 140 -16.21 -2.34 -6.69
CA GLY A 140 -17.02 -2.73 -7.84
C GLY A 140 -17.89 -3.96 -7.58
N ILE A 141 -17.41 -4.97 -6.86
CA ILE A 141 -18.12 -6.22 -6.58
C ILE A 141 -19.08 -6.07 -5.39
N ALA A 142 -18.69 -5.33 -4.36
CA ALA A 142 -19.45 -5.20 -3.14
C ALA A 142 -20.79 -4.48 -3.37
N PRO A 143 -21.93 -5.01 -2.86
CA PRO A 143 -23.23 -4.39 -3.04
C PRO A 143 -23.41 -3.09 -2.24
N ASP A 144 -22.74 -2.97 -1.10
CA ASP A 144 -22.82 -1.81 -0.20
C ASP A 144 -21.50 -1.59 0.55
N ALA A 145 -21.38 -0.44 1.22
CA ALA A 145 -20.16 -0.06 1.96
C ALA A 145 -19.87 -1.00 3.15
N LYS A 146 -20.90 -1.59 3.78
CA LYS A 146 -20.72 -2.53 4.89
C LYS A 146 -20.05 -3.82 4.42
N THR A 147 -20.56 -4.40 3.34
CA THR A 147 -19.98 -5.60 2.71
C THR A 147 -18.58 -5.31 2.16
N ALA A 148 -18.38 -4.14 1.54
CA ALA A 148 -17.06 -3.70 1.10
C ALA A 148 -16.07 -3.63 2.27
N GLY A 149 -16.48 -3.09 3.41
CA GLY A 149 -15.66 -3.01 4.62
C GLY A 149 -15.25 -4.38 5.15
N VAL A 150 -16.16 -5.35 5.16
CA VAL A 150 -15.86 -6.73 5.57
C VAL A 150 -14.84 -7.37 4.63
N ILE A 151 -15.05 -7.29 3.31
CA ILE A 151 -14.14 -7.85 2.31
C ILE A 151 -12.77 -7.17 2.40
N ALA A 152 -12.75 -5.84 2.48
CA ALA A 152 -11.53 -5.04 2.62
C ALA A 152 -10.73 -5.46 3.87
N SER A 153 -11.41 -5.63 5.00
CA SER A 153 -10.78 -6.07 6.27
C SER A 153 -10.21 -7.48 6.16
N LEU A 154 -10.96 -8.41 5.55
CA LEU A 154 -10.52 -9.79 5.33
C LEU A 154 -9.31 -9.87 4.39
N LEU A 155 -9.14 -8.91 3.50
CA LEU A 155 -7.94 -8.81 2.65
C LEU A 155 -6.79 -8.10 3.38
N TYR A 156 -7.07 -6.94 3.98
CA TYR A 156 -6.05 -6.08 4.57
C TYR A 156 -5.35 -6.69 5.79
N PHE A 157 -6.11 -7.21 6.78
CA PHE A 157 -5.50 -7.70 8.01
C PHE A 157 -4.60 -8.93 7.81
N PRO A 158 -4.98 -9.97 7.05
CA PRO A 158 -4.06 -11.06 6.75
C PRO A 158 -2.81 -10.58 5.98
N MET A 159 -3.00 -9.67 5.00
CA MET A 159 -1.86 -9.08 4.29
C MET A 159 -0.92 -8.36 5.25
N LEU A 160 -1.44 -7.57 6.20
CA LEU A 160 -0.66 -6.83 7.17
C LEU A 160 0.12 -7.77 8.10
N ILE A 161 -0.55 -8.80 8.65
CA ILE A 161 0.06 -9.74 9.60
C ILE A 161 1.17 -10.55 8.93
N PHE A 162 0.93 -11.07 7.73
CA PHE A 162 1.87 -11.94 7.02
C PHE A 162 2.82 -11.20 6.06
N SER A 163 2.79 -9.88 6.05
CA SER A 163 3.61 -9.07 5.14
C SER A 163 5.12 -9.13 5.39
N GLY A 164 5.54 -9.64 6.53
CA GLY A 164 6.93 -9.55 6.99
C GLY A 164 7.27 -8.23 7.70
N ALA A 165 6.34 -7.28 7.74
CA ALA A 165 6.51 -6.03 8.49
C ALA A 165 6.16 -6.19 9.98
N THR A 166 5.16 -7.03 10.29
CA THR A 166 4.70 -7.29 11.67
C THR A 166 5.26 -8.60 12.21
N LEU A 167 5.30 -9.64 11.38
CA LEU A 167 5.86 -10.95 11.72
C LEU A 167 7.08 -11.22 10.84
N PRO A 168 8.31 -11.31 11.43
CA PRO A 168 9.51 -11.59 10.65
C PRO A 168 9.42 -12.91 9.89
N TYR A 169 9.92 -12.92 8.64
CA TYR A 169 9.90 -14.12 7.79
C TYR A 169 10.63 -15.33 8.39
N GLU A 170 11.63 -15.06 9.23
CA GLU A 170 12.48 -16.05 9.87
C GLU A 170 11.70 -16.93 10.85
N VAL A 171 10.62 -16.41 11.43
CA VAL A 171 9.77 -17.09 12.42
C VAL A 171 8.62 -17.86 11.74
N MET A 172 8.36 -17.60 10.44
CA MET A 172 7.24 -18.22 9.73
C MET A 172 7.56 -19.66 9.31
N PRO A 173 6.62 -20.64 9.56
CA PRO A 173 6.70 -21.98 8.98
C PRO A 173 6.76 -21.92 7.44
N GLY A 174 7.48 -22.87 6.82
CA GLY A 174 7.73 -22.90 5.37
C GLY A 174 6.50 -22.71 4.48
N PRO A 175 5.39 -23.45 4.68
CA PRO A 175 4.16 -23.28 3.88
C PRO A 175 3.54 -21.87 4.03
N LEU A 176 3.54 -21.32 5.25
CA LEU A 176 3.01 -19.99 5.52
C LEU A 176 3.86 -18.89 4.86
N ARG A 177 5.18 -19.06 4.88
CA ARG A 177 6.14 -18.18 4.22
C ARG A 177 5.95 -18.14 2.70
N GLN A 178 5.65 -19.28 2.08
CA GLN A 178 5.35 -19.34 0.64
C GLN A 178 4.03 -18.61 0.33
N ALA A 179 2.98 -18.88 1.09
CA ALA A 179 1.69 -18.20 0.94
C ALA A 179 1.81 -16.69 1.17
N ALA A 180 2.51 -16.27 2.23
CA ALA A 180 2.80 -14.87 2.51
C ALA A 180 3.56 -14.19 1.37
N GLY A 181 4.45 -14.92 0.70
CA GLY A 181 5.19 -14.45 -0.47
C GLY A 181 4.33 -14.13 -1.69
N LEU A 182 3.11 -14.65 -1.78
CA LEU A 182 2.18 -14.34 -2.87
C LEU A 182 1.31 -13.11 -2.60
N LEU A 183 1.27 -12.65 -1.36
CA LEU A 183 0.43 -11.52 -0.98
C LEU A 183 0.91 -10.21 -1.63
N PRO A 184 0.00 -9.41 -2.21
CA PRO A 184 0.35 -8.14 -2.86
C PRO A 184 1.14 -7.19 -1.95
N LEU A 185 0.72 -7.06 -0.69
CA LEU A 185 1.40 -6.19 0.28
C LEU A 185 2.85 -6.63 0.51
N THR A 186 3.08 -7.93 0.62
CA THR A 186 4.42 -8.50 0.78
C THR A 186 5.33 -8.18 -0.41
N GLN A 187 4.80 -8.30 -1.62
CA GLN A 187 5.55 -7.99 -2.84
C GLN A 187 5.82 -6.48 -2.96
N GLY A 188 4.86 -5.64 -2.58
CA GLY A 188 5.05 -4.20 -2.50
C GLY A 188 6.15 -3.81 -1.50
N ILE A 189 6.16 -4.42 -0.31
CA ILE A 189 7.19 -4.19 0.70
C ILE A 189 8.56 -4.60 0.18
N LYS A 190 8.69 -5.79 -0.43
CA LYS A 190 9.96 -6.25 -1.03
C LYS A 190 10.45 -5.27 -2.09
N LEU A 191 9.56 -4.79 -2.95
CA LEU A 191 9.88 -3.86 -4.02
C LEU A 191 10.38 -2.53 -3.48
N LEU A 192 9.64 -1.90 -2.57
CA LEU A 192 10.02 -0.59 -2.02
C LEU A 192 11.22 -0.68 -1.08
N LYS A 193 11.35 -1.75 -0.30
CA LYS A 193 12.53 -2.01 0.52
C LYS A 193 13.78 -2.18 -0.35
N ALA A 194 13.72 -2.98 -1.40
CA ALA A 194 14.84 -3.17 -2.31
C ALA A 194 15.25 -1.86 -3.01
N ALA A 195 14.25 -1.07 -3.44
CA ALA A 195 14.49 0.21 -4.10
C ALA A 195 15.05 1.28 -3.14
N SER A 196 14.62 1.32 -1.87
CA SER A 196 15.14 2.27 -0.88
C SER A 196 16.55 1.94 -0.37
N LEU A 197 16.90 0.66 -0.29
CA LEU A 197 18.20 0.18 0.16
C LEU A 197 19.21 -0.03 -0.97
N GLY A 198 18.81 0.16 -2.24
CA GLY A 198 19.68 -0.05 -3.40
C GLY A 198 20.05 -1.52 -3.64
N LEU A 199 19.17 -2.48 -3.29
CA LEU A 199 19.43 -3.91 -3.49
C LEU A 199 19.40 -4.29 -4.97
N PRO A 200 20.08 -5.40 -5.37
CA PRO A 200 20.22 -5.78 -6.78
C PRO A 200 18.87 -6.02 -7.47
N ALA A 201 18.80 -5.67 -8.77
CA ALA A 201 17.61 -5.74 -9.60
C ALA A 201 17.00 -7.15 -9.72
N GLU A 202 17.76 -8.21 -9.48
CA GLU A 202 17.25 -9.60 -9.52
C GLU A 202 16.23 -9.88 -8.42
N SER A 203 16.37 -9.25 -7.25
CA SER A 203 15.42 -9.37 -6.14
C SER A 203 14.08 -8.68 -6.41
N VAL A 204 14.01 -7.81 -7.44
CA VAL A 204 12.87 -6.92 -7.73
C VAL A 204 12.02 -7.44 -8.90
N ARG A 205 12.55 -8.30 -9.77
CA ARG A 205 11.84 -8.79 -10.98
C ARG A 205 10.52 -9.49 -10.66
N LEU A 206 10.55 -10.44 -9.73
CA LEU A 206 9.33 -11.18 -9.33
C LEU A 206 8.28 -10.26 -8.67
N PRO A 207 8.61 -9.38 -7.71
CA PRO A 207 7.70 -8.37 -7.20
C PRO A 207 7.04 -7.51 -8.29
N ILE A 208 7.81 -7.01 -9.26
CA ILE A 208 7.29 -6.18 -10.35
C ILE A 208 6.28 -6.96 -11.19
N LEU A 209 6.62 -8.18 -11.62
CA LEU A 209 5.74 -9.00 -12.44
C LEU A 209 4.43 -9.34 -11.72
N LEU A 210 4.50 -9.75 -10.45
CA LEU A 210 3.32 -10.07 -9.66
C LEU A 210 2.43 -8.85 -9.43
N MET A 211 3.01 -7.70 -9.08
CA MET A 211 2.26 -6.47 -8.87
C MET A 211 1.61 -5.97 -10.16
N ALA A 212 2.30 -6.03 -11.29
CA ALA A 212 1.76 -5.68 -12.60
C ALA A 212 0.62 -6.63 -13.03
N ALA A 213 0.78 -7.93 -12.81
CA ALA A 213 -0.25 -8.93 -13.10
C ALA A 213 -1.51 -8.70 -12.24
N ILE A 214 -1.34 -8.46 -10.93
CA ILE A 214 -2.45 -8.17 -10.01
C ILE A 214 -3.15 -6.88 -10.44
N ALA A 215 -2.40 -5.82 -10.75
CA ALA A 215 -2.98 -4.56 -11.23
C ALA A 215 -3.80 -4.78 -12.50
N GLY A 216 -3.26 -5.50 -13.48
CA GLY A 216 -3.95 -5.80 -14.74
C GLY A 216 -5.23 -6.60 -14.54
N VAL A 217 -5.15 -7.70 -13.79
CA VAL A 217 -6.32 -8.56 -13.53
C VAL A 217 -7.40 -7.80 -12.76
N CYS A 218 -7.04 -7.11 -11.67
CA CYS A 218 -8.01 -6.36 -10.87
C CYS A 218 -8.61 -5.19 -11.64
N ALA A 219 -7.85 -4.50 -12.48
CA ALA A 219 -8.36 -3.44 -13.33
C ALA A 219 -9.36 -3.99 -14.37
N LEU A 220 -9.03 -5.10 -15.05
CA LEU A 220 -9.93 -5.74 -16.02
C LEU A 220 -11.23 -6.22 -15.38
N VAL A 221 -11.14 -6.83 -14.19
CA VAL A 221 -12.34 -7.24 -13.43
C VAL A 221 -13.16 -6.00 -13.04
N SER A 222 -12.51 -4.94 -12.54
CA SER A 222 -13.18 -3.70 -12.16
C SER A 222 -13.97 -3.09 -13.31
N LEU A 223 -13.40 -3.05 -14.52
CA LEU A 223 -14.07 -2.50 -15.72
C LEU A 223 -15.39 -3.21 -16.09
N ARG A 224 -15.60 -4.45 -15.64
CA ARG A 224 -16.88 -5.16 -15.88
C ARG A 224 -18.01 -4.72 -14.95
N PHE A 225 -17.70 -4.03 -13.84
CA PHE A 225 -18.68 -3.63 -12.83
C PHE A 225 -19.03 -2.14 -12.88
N PHE A 226 -18.28 -1.35 -13.66
CA PHE A 226 -18.49 0.07 -13.89
C PHE A 226 -18.90 0.35 -15.35
#